data_04f33680d8339d14258dc5f11a1e5059
#
_entry.id   04f33680d8339d14258dc5f11a1e5059
#
_cell.length_a   1.000
_cell.length_b   1.000
_cell.length_c   1.000
_cell.angle_alpha   90.00
_cell.angle_beta   90.00
_cell.angle_gamma   90.00
#
_symmetry.space_group_name_H-M   'P 1'
#
loop_
_entity.id
_entity.type
_entity.pdbx_description
1 polymer ?
#
loop_
_entity_poly.entity_id
_entity_poly.type
_entity_poly.pdbx_seq_one_letter_code
_entity_poly.pdbx_strand_id
1 'polypeptide(L)'
;MDANKQISQFSSRLDELKNLLEKQVRLAQQGNISDVEILSRQADCLVQKITQTGLLEHPEFKNQWEQLRKLYEELRLAVTAQKADVSEKLSRVRKGKKTIETYHHNM
;
A
#
# COMPACT_ATOMS: atom_id res chain seq x y z
N MET A 1 34.91 -5.23 2.73
CA MET A 1 34.67 -3.98 3.41
C MET A 1 33.44 -3.32 2.89
N ASP A 2 33.51 -2.80 1.71
CA ASP A 2 32.41 -2.07 1.11
C ASP A 2 31.22 -2.99 0.84
N ALA A 3 31.48 -4.26 0.49
CA ALA A 3 30.42 -5.23 0.24
C ALA A 3 29.57 -5.47 1.49
N ASN A 4 30.21 -5.67 2.65
CA ASN A 4 29.50 -5.87 3.91
C ASN A 4 28.70 -4.63 4.32
N LYS A 5 29.28 -3.46 4.10
CA LYS A 5 28.60 -2.20 4.38
C LYS A 5 27.43 -1.99 3.47
N GLN A 6 27.56 -2.31 2.17
CA GLN A 6 26.48 -2.22 1.21
C GLN A 6 25.33 -3.20 1.55
N ILE A 7 25.67 -4.42 1.94
CA ILE A 7 24.68 -5.43 2.34
C ILE A 7 23.94 -4.95 3.57
N SER A 8 24.65 -4.42 4.57
CA SER A 8 24.06 -3.89 5.79
C SER A 8 23.11 -2.71 5.49
N GLN A 9 23.53 -1.78 4.66
CA GLN A 9 22.70 -0.65 4.25
C GLN A 9 21.48 -1.11 3.47
N PHE A 10 21.65 -2.09 2.60
CA PHE A 10 20.55 -2.64 1.81
C PHE A 10 19.53 -3.32 2.71
N SER A 11 19.99 -4.13 3.67
CA SER A 11 19.12 -4.77 4.65
C SER A 11 18.33 -3.73 5.45
N SER A 12 18.98 -2.65 5.86
CA SER A 12 18.32 -1.55 6.58
C SER A 12 17.24 -0.89 5.73
N ARG A 13 17.49 -0.71 4.43
CA ARG A 13 16.50 -0.15 3.51
C ARG A 13 15.30 -1.07 3.34
N LEU A 14 15.54 -2.38 3.28
CA LEU A 14 14.44 -3.35 3.22
C LEU A 14 13.60 -3.31 4.48
N ASP A 15 14.23 -3.21 5.66
CA ASP A 15 13.53 -3.10 6.93
C ASP A 15 12.73 -1.79 7.00
N GLU A 16 13.30 -0.70 6.53
CA GLU A 16 12.61 0.59 6.45
C GLU A 16 11.37 0.50 5.56
N LEU A 17 11.52 -0.12 4.40
CA LEU A 17 10.38 -0.34 3.49
C LEU A 17 9.32 -1.22 4.14
N LYS A 18 9.73 -2.27 4.83
CA LYS A 18 8.82 -3.14 5.57
C LYS A 18 8.00 -2.35 6.59
N ASN A 19 8.67 -1.49 7.36
CA ASN A 19 8.00 -0.66 8.35
C ASN A 19 7.01 0.31 7.72
N LEU A 20 7.37 0.90 6.59
CA LEU A 20 6.46 1.78 5.84
C LEU A 20 5.24 1.02 5.34
N LEU A 21 5.43 -0.18 4.79
CA LEU A 21 4.32 -0.98 4.30
C LEU A 21 3.40 -1.43 5.42
N GLU A 22 3.96 -1.86 6.55
CA GLU A 22 3.15 -2.25 7.71
C GLU A 22 2.30 -1.08 8.20
N LYS A 23 2.87 0.10 8.25
CA LYS A 23 2.17 1.31 8.65
C LYS A 23 1.05 1.65 7.65
N GLN A 24 1.34 1.54 6.35
CA GLN A 24 0.33 1.77 5.32
C GLN A 24 -0.83 0.78 5.42
N VAL A 25 -0.54 -0.50 5.68
CA VAL A 25 -1.59 -1.51 5.86
C VAL A 25 -2.51 -1.12 7.01
N ARG A 26 -1.94 -0.73 8.16
CA ARG A 26 -2.73 -0.31 9.32
C ARG A 26 -3.60 0.91 8.98
N LEU A 27 -3.02 1.90 8.31
CA LEU A 27 -3.74 3.11 7.93
C LEU A 27 -4.86 2.80 6.93
N ALA A 28 -4.60 1.91 5.98
CA ALA A 28 -5.61 1.49 5.01
C ALA A 28 -6.78 0.79 5.71
N GLN A 29 -6.48 -0.08 6.67
CA GLN A 29 -7.50 -0.77 7.45
C GLN A 29 -8.35 0.20 8.28
N GLN A 30 -7.78 1.32 8.68
CA GLN A 30 -8.48 2.38 9.40
C GLN A 30 -9.25 3.32 8.47
N GLY A 31 -9.12 3.14 7.16
CA GLY A 31 -9.75 4.02 6.18
C GLY A 31 -9.00 5.31 5.90
N ASN A 32 -7.78 5.45 6.39
CA ASN A 32 -6.99 6.67 6.25
C ASN A 32 -6.16 6.62 4.97
N ILE A 33 -6.83 6.72 3.84
CA ILE A 33 -6.22 6.57 2.50
C ILE A 33 -5.29 7.75 2.18
N SER A 34 -5.59 8.94 2.65
CA SER A 34 -4.73 10.11 2.41
C SER A 34 -3.32 9.89 2.94
N ASP A 35 -3.20 9.36 4.16
CA ASP A 35 -1.89 9.07 4.75
C ASP A 35 -1.21 7.89 4.06
N VAL A 36 -1.99 6.91 3.58
CA VAL A 36 -1.44 5.81 2.78
C VAL A 36 -0.77 6.37 1.52
N GLU A 37 -1.39 7.33 0.85
CA GLU A 37 -0.82 7.94 -0.36
C GLU A 37 0.48 8.67 -0.06
N ILE A 38 0.55 9.40 1.05
CA ILE A 38 1.76 10.11 1.46
C ILE A 38 2.91 9.12 1.69
N LEU A 39 2.64 8.05 2.45
CA LEU A 39 3.65 7.03 2.73
C LEU A 39 4.01 6.23 1.48
N SER A 40 3.08 6.06 0.55
CA SER A 40 3.32 5.38 -0.73
C SER A 40 4.41 6.08 -1.54
N ARG A 41 4.41 7.41 -1.53
CA ARG A 41 5.46 8.18 -2.22
C ARG A 41 6.83 7.94 -1.60
N GLN A 42 6.89 7.88 -0.27
CA GLN A 42 8.14 7.56 0.44
C GLN A 42 8.61 6.14 0.11
N ALA A 43 7.68 5.19 0.10
CA ALA A 43 7.98 3.81 -0.25
C ALA A 43 8.47 3.68 -1.69
N ASP A 44 7.88 4.41 -2.63
CA ASP A 44 8.30 4.38 -4.03
C ASP A 44 9.74 4.88 -4.20
N CYS A 45 10.10 5.96 -3.49
CA CYS A 45 11.47 6.47 -3.50
C CYS A 45 12.45 5.42 -2.98
N LEU A 46 12.06 4.73 -1.92
CA LEU A 46 12.89 3.68 -1.32
C LEU A 46 13.03 2.48 -2.25
N VAL A 47 11.94 2.08 -2.90
CA VAL A 47 11.95 1.00 -3.89
C VAL A 47 12.90 1.34 -5.05
N GLN A 48 12.90 2.58 -5.53
CA GLN A 48 13.82 3.00 -6.58
C GLN A 48 15.26 2.84 -6.15
N LYS A 49 15.58 3.26 -4.93
CA LYS A 49 16.94 3.10 -4.39
C LYS A 49 17.34 1.64 -4.27
N ILE A 50 16.39 0.81 -3.83
CA ILE A 50 16.61 -0.62 -3.66
C ILE A 50 16.85 -1.30 -5.02
N THR A 51 16.02 -1.01 -6.01
CA THR A 51 16.12 -1.65 -7.33
C THR A 51 17.38 -1.23 -8.08
N GLN A 52 17.85 -0.01 -7.86
CA GLN A 52 19.06 0.47 -8.51
C GLN A 52 20.31 -0.29 -8.08
N THR A 53 20.30 -0.91 -6.91
CA THR A 53 21.47 -1.64 -6.40
C THR A 53 21.65 -3.00 -7.07
N GLY A 54 20.57 -3.60 -7.61
CA GLY A 54 20.61 -4.95 -8.14
C GLY A 54 20.71 -6.03 -7.07
N LEU A 55 20.73 -5.68 -5.79
CA LEU A 55 20.91 -6.63 -4.70
C LEU A 55 19.66 -7.45 -4.37
N LEU A 56 18.50 -7.07 -4.90
CA LEU A 56 17.27 -7.83 -4.67
C LEU A 56 17.35 -9.28 -5.15
N GLU A 57 18.16 -9.53 -6.17
CA GLU A 57 18.36 -10.88 -6.70
C GLU A 57 19.31 -11.72 -5.84
N HIS A 58 19.95 -11.09 -4.87
CA HIS A 58 20.88 -11.80 -4.00
C HIS A 58 20.12 -12.78 -3.10
N PRO A 59 20.55 -14.07 -3.02
CA PRO A 59 19.82 -15.07 -2.24
C PRO A 59 19.62 -14.72 -0.78
N GLU A 60 20.52 -13.93 -0.19
CA GLU A 60 20.45 -13.50 1.20
C GLU A 60 19.19 -12.68 1.50
N PHE A 61 18.65 -11.97 0.50
CA PHE A 61 17.48 -11.09 0.67
C PHE A 61 16.18 -11.72 0.20
N LYS A 62 16.21 -12.97 -0.22
CA LYS A 62 15.02 -13.65 -0.74
C LYS A 62 13.86 -13.66 0.26
N ASN A 63 14.15 -13.98 1.52
CA ASN A 63 13.13 -14.05 2.56
C ASN A 63 12.56 -12.67 2.86
N GLN A 64 13.40 -11.65 2.95
CA GLN A 64 12.96 -10.28 3.17
C GLN A 64 12.10 -9.79 2.01
N TRP A 65 12.50 -10.10 0.78
CA TRP A 65 11.75 -9.73 -0.41
C TRP A 65 10.37 -10.38 -0.43
N GLU A 66 10.28 -11.65 -0.06
CA GLU A 66 8.99 -12.34 0.01
C GLU A 66 8.07 -11.74 1.06
N GLN A 67 8.62 -11.34 2.21
CA GLN A 67 7.86 -10.64 3.23
C GLN A 67 7.31 -9.32 2.69
N LEU A 68 8.13 -8.58 1.94
CA LEU A 68 7.69 -7.32 1.33
C LEU A 68 6.57 -7.56 0.31
N ARG A 69 6.70 -8.61 -0.49
CA ARG A 69 5.66 -8.96 -1.46
C ARG A 69 4.33 -9.26 -0.79
N LYS A 70 4.37 -9.99 0.32
CA LYS A 70 3.16 -10.27 1.11
C LYS A 70 2.55 -8.99 1.66
N LEU A 71 3.37 -8.08 2.15
CA LEU A 71 2.90 -6.79 2.66
C LEU A 71 2.28 -5.93 1.56
N TYR A 72 2.87 -5.91 0.39
CA TYR A 72 2.28 -5.22 -0.76
C TYR A 72 0.92 -5.80 -1.11
N GLU A 73 0.78 -7.12 -1.08
CA GLU A 73 -0.50 -7.78 -1.35
C GLU A 73 -1.52 -7.44 -0.28
N GLU A 74 -1.13 -7.46 1.00
CA GLU A 74 -2.00 -7.06 2.09
C GLU A 74 -2.45 -5.61 1.93
N LEU A 75 -1.53 -4.72 1.56
CA LEU A 75 -1.84 -3.32 1.33
C LEU A 75 -2.81 -3.16 0.17
N ARG A 76 -2.56 -3.86 -0.94
CA ARG A 76 -3.44 -3.83 -2.10
C ARG A 76 -4.86 -4.27 -1.73
N LEU A 77 -4.96 -5.36 -0.98
CA LEU A 77 -6.26 -5.87 -0.54
C LEU A 77 -6.95 -4.90 0.41
N ALA A 78 -6.21 -4.31 1.36
CA ALA A 78 -6.77 -3.36 2.31
C ALA A 78 -7.28 -2.10 1.60
N VAL A 79 -6.53 -1.56 0.66
CA VAL A 79 -6.94 -0.39 -0.13
C VAL A 79 -8.15 -0.72 -0.99
N THR A 80 -8.13 -1.89 -1.64
CA THR A 80 -9.24 -2.34 -2.47
C THR A 80 -10.52 -2.51 -1.65
N ALA A 81 -10.41 -3.07 -0.45
CA ALA A 81 -11.55 -3.23 0.45
C ALA A 81 -12.14 -1.88 0.85
N GLN A 82 -11.29 -0.88 1.13
CA GLN A 82 -11.75 0.46 1.46
C GLN A 82 -12.45 1.14 0.28
N LYS A 83 -11.92 0.99 -0.92
CA LYS A 83 -12.54 1.51 -2.12
C LYS A 83 -13.89 0.86 -2.38
N ALA A 84 -13.98 -0.45 -2.19
CA ALA A 84 -15.23 -1.19 -2.34
C ALA A 84 -16.27 -0.72 -1.32
N ASP A 85 -15.86 -0.52 -0.06
CA ASP A 85 -16.73 -0.03 1.00
C ASP A 85 -17.27 1.36 0.66
N VAL A 86 -16.41 2.26 0.25
CA VAL A 86 -16.80 3.60 -0.18
C VAL A 86 -17.77 3.53 -1.37
N SER A 87 -17.47 2.70 -2.35
CA SER A 87 -18.32 2.50 -3.52
C SER A 87 -19.68 1.97 -3.12
N GLU A 88 -19.74 1.03 -2.19
CA GLU A 88 -21.01 0.50 -1.68
C GLU A 88 -21.82 1.58 -0.96
N LYS A 89 -21.19 2.38 -0.11
CA LYS A 89 -21.84 3.49 0.58
C LYS A 89 -22.39 4.51 -0.41
N LEU A 90 -21.62 4.86 -1.42
CA LEU A 90 -22.07 5.77 -2.47
C LEU A 90 -23.24 5.18 -3.25
N SER A 91 -23.20 3.89 -3.55
CA SER A 91 -24.30 3.21 -4.23
C SER A 91 -25.59 3.26 -3.40
N ARG A 92 -25.51 3.05 -2.09
CA ARG A 92 -26.65 3.16 -1.19
C ARG A 92 -27.23 4.57 -1.18
N VAL A 93 -26.38 5.57 -1.11
CA VAL A 93 -26.80 6.98 -1.15
C VAL A 93 -27.48 7.29 -2.47
N ARG A 94 -26.89 6.85 -3.59
CA ARG A 94 -27.48 7.04 -4.91
C ARG A 94 -28.85 6.38 -5.03
N LYS A 95 -29.01 5.17 -4.51
CA LYS A 95 -30.28 4.46 -4.53
C LYS A 95 -31.35 5.22 -3.73
N GLY A 96 -30.98 5.67 -2.53
CA GLY A 96 -31.87 6.47 -1.71
C GLY A 96 -32.27 7.76 -2.40
N LYS A 97 -31.32 8.48 -2.94
CA LYS A 97 -31.55 9.73 -3.68
C LYS A 97 -32.41 9.47 -4.91
N LYS A 98 -32.13 8.40 -5.64
CA LYS A 98 -32.88 8.03 -6.81
C LYS A 98 -34.36 7.72 -6.46
N THR A 99 -34.57 7.05 -5.35
CA THR A 99 -35.94 6.75 -4.86
C THR A 99 -36.68 8.03 -4.58
N ILE A 100 -36.08 8.99 -3.91
CA ILE A 100 -36.66 10.30 -3.62
C ILE A 100 -36.95 11.05 -4.92
N GLU A 101 -36.00 11.05 -5.85
CA GLU A 101 -36.13 11.73 -7.13
C GLU A 101 -37.21 11.08 -8.02
N THR A 102 -37.43 9.78 -7.89
CA THR A 102 -38.49 9.09 -8.60
C THR A 102 -39.86 9.67 -8.25
N TYR A 103 -40.03 10.07 -7.01
CA TYR A 103 -41.26 10.73 -6.59
C TYR A 103 -41.38 12.17 -7.10
N HIS A 104 -40.26 12.80 -7.43
CA HIS A 104 -40.27 14.20 -7.84
C HIS A 104 -40.12 14.38 -9.35
N HIS A 105 -39.21 13.68 -10.00
CA HIS A 105 -39.01 13.84 -11.42
C HIS A 105 -38.32 12.64 -12.09
N ASN A 106 -38.47 11.48 -11.54
CA ASN A 106 -38.11 10.24 -12.21
C ASN A 106 -36.68 10.15 -12.73
N MET A 107 -35.71 10.10 -11.85
CA MET A 107 -34.32 9.83 -12.23
C MET A 107 -33.92 8.40 -11.99
#